data_90597eb14e1ae95a822caec8dd5161ff
#
_entry.id   90597eb14e1ae95a822caec8dd5161ff
#
_cell.length_a   1.000
_cell.length_b   1.000
_cell.length_c   1.000
_cell.angle_alpha   90.00
_cell.angle_beta   90.00
_cell.angle_gamma   90.00
#
_symmetry.space_group_name_H-M   'P 1'
#
loop_
_entity.id
_entity.type
_entity.pdbx_description
1 polymer ?
#
loop_
_entity_poly.entity_id
_entity_poly.type
_entity_poly.pdbx_seq_one_letter_code
_entity_poly.pdbx_strand_id
1 'polypeptide(L)'
;MSVENSRMGRHEAPRAARPQAKGKIKWRRFAMAAVPAGVVAGILVGLTAQGAIASSISVSGQEFLVTATQLTGTGFEQFGSSLSQGNGPQPVIVSAIHHATLSNLCQSVKVGPVTLRLTAGGGGNDVSADNLIVDASGQTGSTAVFKNITIGQDAGTLTEDPGTAGQAGGFGQQADSITIDNLVQHTWLTTAGTFTLPGLSIGFGGSC
;
A
#
# COMPACT_ATOMS: atom_id res chain seq x y z
N MET A 1 85.13 16.37 -14.67
CA MET A 1 85.08 16.77 -13.27
C MET A 1 83.70 16.42 -12.76
N SER A 2 83.54 15.23 -12.25
CA SER A 2 83.48 14.81 -10.86
C SER A 2 82.48 15.64 -10.06
N VAL A 3 81.40 15.05 -9.62
CA VAL A 3 81.26 14.52 -8.24
C VAL A 3 79.98 13.68 -8.18
N GLU A 4 80.22 12.43 -7.93
CA GLU A 4 79.38 11.36 -7.47
C GLU A 4 78.83 11.70 -6.05
N ASN A 5 77.52 11.59 -5.82
CA ASN A 5 77.00 11.66 -4.47
C ASN A 5 76.05 10.49 -4.20
N SER A 6 76.65 9.45 -3.63
CA SER A 6 75.99 8.28 -3.04
C SER A 6 75.01 8.69 -1.94
N ARG A 7 73.74 8.35 -2.09
CA ARG A 7 72.77 8.34 -0.99
C ARG A 7 72.51 6.90 -0.58
N MET A 8 73.02 6.59 0.60
CA MET A 8 72.75 5.37 1.36
C MET A 8 71.25 5.13 1.51
N GLY A 9 70.80 3.96 1.05
CA GLY A 9 69.49 3.44 1.34
C GLY A 9 69.39 3.05 2.83
N ARG A 10 68.44 3.64 3.53
CA ARG A 10 68.01 3.14 4.84
C ARG A 10 67.14 1.92 4.61
N HIS A 11 67.59 0.78 5.10
CA HIS A 11 66.78 -0.41 5.24
C HIS A 11 65.71 -0.16 6.32
N GLU A 12 64.49 -0.04 5.90
CA GLU A 12 63.34 0.01 6.79
C GLU A 12 63.02 -1.44 7.23
N ALA A 13 63.11 -1.67 8.53
CA ALA A 13 62.84 -2.99 9.14
C ALA A 13 61.35 -3.34 8.99
N PRO A 14 60.98 -4.61 8.75
CA PRO A 14 59.58 -5.01 8.61
C PRO A 14 58.85 -4.85 9.94
N ARG A 15 57.76 -4.03 9.90
CA ARG A 15 56.84 -3.89 11.01
C ARG A 15 56.19 -5.23 11.35
N ALA A 16 56.44 -5.71 12.54
CA ALA A 16 55.80 -6.90 13.08
C ALA A 16 54.26 -6.75 13.05
N ALA A 17 53.60 -7.71 12.43
CA ALA A 17 52.13 -7.78 12.38
C ALA A 17 51.59 -7.94 13.81
N ARG A 18 50.71 -6.99 14.21
CA ARG A 18 49.98 -7.06 15.50
C ARG A 18 49.08 -8.30 15.48
N PRO A 19 49.07 -9.13 16.53
CA PRO A 19 48.19 -10.27 16.62
C PRO A 19 46.72 -9.76 16.66
N GLN A 20 45.92 -10.24 15.73
CA GLN A 20 44.47 -9.99 15.73
C GLN A 20 43.86 -10.63 16.99
N ALA A 21 43.26 -9.81 17.83
CA ALA A 21 42.52 -10.27 18.99
C ALA A 21 41.31 -11.08 18.53
N LYS A 22 41.32 -12.40 18.75
CA LYS A 22 40.15 -13.26 18.54
C LYS A 22 39.05 -12.81 19.47
N GLY A 23 38.01 -12.18 18.90
CA GLY A 23 36.81 -11.75 19.64
C GLY A 23 36.14 -12.97 20.30
N LYS A 24 36.07 -12.99 21.63
CA LYS A 24 35.33 -14.01 22.37
C LYS A 24 33.84 -13.67 22.30
N ILE A 25 33.08 -14.51 21.60
CA ILE A 25 31.60 -14.38 21.54
C ILE A 25 31.06 -14.66 22.95
N LYS A 26 30.36 -13.69 23.51
CA LYS A 26 29.70 -13.82 24.81
C LYS A 26 28.40 -14.63 24.62
N TRP A 27 28.50 -15.94 24.61
CA TRP A 27 27.42 -16.89 24.37
C TRP A 27 26.14 -16.62 25.16
N ARG A 28 26.23 -16.15 26.40
CA ARG A 28 25.03 -15.81 27.21
C ARG A 28 24.24 -14.61 26.66
N ARG A 29 24.91 -13.60 26.10
CA ARG A 29 24.23 -12.45 25.48
C ARG A 29 23.70 -12.80 24.09
N PHE A 30 24.41 -13.67 23.36
CA PHE A 30 23.94 -14.20 22.09
C PHE A 30 22.69 -15.07 22.28
N ALA A 31 22.66 -15.95 23.29
CA ALA A 31 21.50 -16.79 23.59
C ALA A 31 20.26 -15.96 23.99
N MET A 32 20.42 -14.87 24.77
CA MET A 32 19.30 -14.00 25.13
C MET A 32 18.68 -13.27 23.93
N ALA A 33 19.41 -13.02 22.88
CA ALA A 33 18.89 -12.41 21.64
C ALA A 33 18.43 -13.48 20.62
N ALA A 34 19.09 -14.62 20.57
CA ALA A 34 18.79 -15.68 19.59
C ALA A 34 17.56 -16.51 19.97
N VAL A 35 17.25 -16.67 21.27
CA VAL A 35 16.08 -17.45 21.74
C VAL A 35 14.77 -16.80 21.29
N PRO A 36 14.49 -15.49 21.54
CA PRO A 36 13.25 -14.90 21.06
C PRO A 36 13.15 -14.86 19.53
N ALA A 37 14.28 -14.63 18.82
CA ALA A 37 14.29 -14.67 17.35
C ALA A 37 14.04 -16.08 16.80
N GLY A 38 14.57 -17.12 17.46
CA GLY A 38 14.34 -18.52 17.12
C GLY A 38 12.89 -18.96 17.37
N VAL A 39 12.25 -18.45 18.42
CA VAL A 39 10.82 -18.72 18.69
C VAL A 39 9.93 -18.09 17.62
N VAL A 40 10.18 -16.84 17.25
CA VAL A 40 9.41 -16.18 16.17
C VAL A 40 9.62 -16.89 14.83
N ALA A 41 10.86 -17.25 14.49
CA ALA A 41 11.15 -18.00 13.28
C ALA A 41 10.54 -19.40 13.31
N GLY A 42 10.56 -20.09 14.46
CA GLY A 42 9.93 -21.40 14.65
C GLY A 42 8.40 -21.36 14.50
N ILE A 43 7.75 -20.31 14.99
CA ILE A 43 6.29 -20.11 14.80
C ILE A 43 6.00 -19.87 13.33
N LEU A 44 6.76 -19.02 12.63
CA LEU A 44 6.58 -18.77 11.19
C LEU A 44 6.79 -20.03 10.36
N VAL A 45 7.85 -20.82 10.64
CA VAL A 45 8.13 -22.08 9.95
C VAL A 45 7.06 -23.13 10.29
N GLY A 46 6.61 -23.20 11.54
CA GLY A 46 5.56 -24.13 11.97
C GLY A 46 4.21 -23.84 11.31
N LEU A 47 3.82 -22.57 11.20
CA LEU A 47 2.62 -22.14 10.48
C LEU A 47 2.73 -22.42 8.97
N THR A 48 3.91 -22.25 8.38
CA THR A 48 4.18 -22.56 6.97
C THR A 48 4.08 -24.07 6.71
N ALA A 49 4.64 -24.90 7.62
CA ALA A 49 4.63 -26.36 7.53
C ALA A 49 3.21 -26.96 7.69
N GLN A 50 2.32 -26.27 8.39
CA GLN A 50 0.92 -26.67 8.54
C GLN A 50 0.02 -26.17 7.40
N GLY A 51 0.57 -25.55 6.37
CA GLY A 51 -0.19 -25.02 5.24
C GLY A 51 -1.03 -23.77 5.56
N ALA A 52 -1.00 -23.29 6.81
CA ALA A 52 -1.80 -22.14 7.25
C ALA A 52 -1.32 -20.80 6.64
N ILE A 53 -0.05 -20.74 6.18
CA ILE A 53 0.52 -19.58 5.50
C ILE A 53 1.05 -19.94 4.09
N ALA A 54 1.07 -21.24 3.74
CA ALA A 54 1.60 -21.72 2.45
C ALA A 54 0.65 -21.54 1.27
N SER A 55 -0.61 -21.17 1.49
CA SER A 55 -1.35 -20.51 0.43
C SER A 55 -0.72 -19.13 0.31
N SER A 56 0.17 -18.96 -0.67
CA SER A 56 0.68 -17.67 -1.10
C SER A 56 -0.30 -16.58 -0.68
N ILE A 57 0.19 -15.58 0.08
CA ILE A 57 -0.56 -14.36 0.30
C ILE A 57 -0.63 -13.67 -1.08
N SER A 58 -1.38 -14.24 -1.96
CA SER A 58 -1.76 -13.64 -3.22
C SER A 58 -2.93 -12.71 -2.89
N VAL A 59 -2.59 -11.57 -2.29
CA VAL A 59 -3.53 -10.45 -2.09
C VAL A 59 -3.81 -9.79 -3.44
N SER A 60 -2.95 -10.02 -4.42
CA SER A 60 -3.16 -9.66 -5.81
C SER A 60 -4.27 -10.54 -6.40
N GLY A 61 -5.35 -9.90 -6.85
CA GLY A 61 -6.49 -10.60 -7.44
C GLY A 61 -7.57 -11.06 -6.45
N GLN A 62 -7.57 -10.51 -5.24
CA GLN A 62 -8.67 -10.65 -4.29
C GLN A 62 -9.35 -9.30 -4.06
N GLU A 63 -10.66 -9.34 -4.02
CA GLU A 63 -11.47 -8.21 -3.65
C GLU A 63 -11.34 -7.93 -2.15
N PHE A 64 -11.29 -6.67 -1.77
CA PHE A 64 -11.27 -6.23 -0.38
C PHE A 64 -12.37 -5.22 -0.10
N LEU A 65 -12.84 -5.22 1.14
CA LEU A 65 -13.87 -4.30 1.61
C LEU A 65 -13.23 -3.00 2.09
N VAL A 66 -13.79 -1.89 1.63
CA VAL A 66 -13.46 -0.54 2.09
C VAL A 66 -14.72 0.11 2.63
N THR A 67 -14.64 0.67 3.84
CA THR A 67 -15.72 1.46 4.41
C THR A 67 -15.19 2.78 4.95
N ALA A 68 -16.02 3.82 4.91
CA ALA A 68 -15.77 5.10 5.55
C ALA A 68 -17.11 5.70 6.00
N THR A 69 -17.12 6.44 7.11
CA THR A 69 -18.33 7.14 7.53
C THR A 69 -18.70 8.26 6.58
N GLN A 70 -17.68 8.88 5.97
CA GLN A 70 -17.88 9.86 4.91
C GLN A 70 -16.67 9.85 3.98
N LEU A 71 -16.92 10.01 2.70
CA LEU A 71 -15.93 10.36 1.68
C LEU A 71 -16.35 11.72 1.12
N THR A 72 -15.41 12.65 1.04
CA THR A 72 -15.54 13.88 0.26
C THR A 72 -14.42 13.99 -0.74
N GLY A 73 -14.70 14.53 -1.91
CA GLY A 73 -13.68 14.67 -2.95
C GLY A 73 -13.98 15.81 -3.91
N THR A 74 -12.93 16.28 -4.57
CA THR A 74 -12.96 17.27 -5.65
C THR A 74 -12.33 16.70 -6.90
N GLY A 75 -12.82 17.10 -8.09
CA GLY A 75 -12.36 16.53 -9.35
C GLY A 75 -12.74 15.06 -9.45
N PHE A 76 -14.04 14.76 -9.49
CA PHE A 76 -14.56 13.39 -9.54
C PHE A 76 -14.86 12.96 -10.97
N GLU A 77 -14.35 11.79 -11.32
CA GLU A 77 -14.68 11.07 -12.56
C GLU A 77 -15.03 9.62 -12.24
N GLN A 78 -15.97 9.07 -13.02
CA GLN A 78 -16.29 7.65 -12.91
C GLN A 78 -16.68 7.06 -14.26
N PHE A 79 -16.18 5.86 -14.56
CA PHE A 79 -16.47 5.15 -15.80
C PHE A 79 -16.32 3.64 -15.62
N GLY A 80 -16.94 2.88 -16.53
CA GLY A 80 -16.78 1.43 -16.59
C GLY A 80 -15.47 1.04 -17.26
N SER A 81 -14.81 0.02 -16.72
CA SER A 81 -13.56 -0.55 -17.25
C SER A 81 -13.46 -2.04 -16.98
N SER A 82 -12.33 -2.63 -17.35
CA SER A 82 -12.00 -4.02 -17.08
C SER A 82 -10.58 -4.11 -16.51
N LEU A 83 -10.46 -4.68 -15.34
CA LEU A 83 -9.18 -4.94 -14.68
C LEU A 83 -8.71 -6.36 -14.98
N SER A 84 -7.52 -6.50 -15.57
CA SER A 84 -6.91 -7.81 -15.81
C SER A 84 -6.14 -8.27 -14.58
N GLN A 85 -6.66 -9.29 -13.90
CA GLN A 85 -6.02 -9.93 -12.75
C GLN A 85 -5.83 -11.43 -13.01
N GLY A 86 -5.10 -12.13 -12.15
CA GLY A 86 -4.73 -13.54 -12.35
C GLY A 86 -5.88 -14.53 -12.64
N ASN A 87 -7.13 -14.15 -12.36
CA ASN A 87 -8.34 -14.91 -12.63
C ASN A 87 -9.09 -14.49 -13.93
N GLY A 88 -8.44 -13.68 -14.78
CA GLY A 88 -9.04 -13.13 -15.99
C GLY A 88 -9.59 -11.71 -15.82
N PRO A 89 -10.20 -11.14 -16.89
CA PRO A 89 -10.71 -9.78 -16.85
C PRO A 89 -11.94 -9.69 -15.92
N GLN A 90 -11.90 -8.73 -15.00
CA GLN A 90 -12.99 -8.40 -14.08
C GLN A 90 -13.60 -7.05 -14.49
N PRO A 91 -14.93 -6.95 -14.67
CA PRO A 91 -15.56 -5.67 -14.88
C PRO A 91 -15.44 -4.82 -13.60
N VAL A 92 -15.03 -3.58 -13.76
CA VAL A 92 -14.87 -2.64 -12.65
C VAL A 92 -15.49 -1.28 -12.96
N ILE A 93 -15.88 -0.60 -11.91
CA ILE A 93 -16.18 0.82 -11.90
C ILE A 93 -14.91 1.52 -11.45
N VAL A 94 -14.30 2.30 -12.33
CA VAL A 94 -13.17 3.15 -12.00
C VAL A 94 -13.71 4.47 -11.47
N SER A 95 -13.33 4.83 -10.26
CA SER A 95 -13.59 6.15 -9.67
C SER A 95 -12.28 6.86 -9.48
N ALA A 96 -12.10 8.00 -10.12
CA ALA A 96 -10.95 8.87 -9.98
C ALA A 96 -11.35 10.15 -9.23
N ILE A 97 -10.54 10.56 -8.26
CA ILE A 97 -10.79 11.75 -7.44
C ILE A 97 -9.47 12.48 -7.26
N HIS A 98 -9.40 13.72 -7.73
CA HIS A 98 -8.18 14.50 -7.68
C HIS A 98 -7.70 14.72 -6.24
N HIS A 99 -8.60 15.11 -5.34
CA HIS A 99 -8.33 15.19 -3.90
C HIS A 99 -9.50 14.61 -3.12
N ALA A 100 -9.22 13.65 -2.23
CA ALA A 100 -10.21 12.98 -1.42
C ALA A 100 -9.86 13.03 0.07
N THR A 101 -10.89 13.08 0.92
CA THR A 101 -10.79 12.85 2.36
C THR A 101 -11.76 11.75 2.78
N LEU A 102 -11.34 10.90 3.72
CA LEU A 102 -12.16 9.81 4.23
C LEU A 102 -12.11 9.81 5.77
N SER A 103 -13.30 9.89 6.38
CA SER A 103 -13.45 9.79 7.82
C SER A 103 -13.63 8.34 8.25
N ASN A 104 -12.92 7.90 9.28
CA ASN A 104 -13.00 6.55 9.83
C ASN A 104 -12.83 5.44 8.76
N LEU A 105 -11.79 5.57 7.95
CA LEU A 105 -11.46 4.56 6.95
C LEU A 105 -11.22 3.20 7.61
N CYS A 106 -11.87 2.17 7.10
CA CYS A 106 -11.58 0.79 7.40
C CYS A 106 -11.43 0.00 6.09
N GLN A 107 -10.34 -0.74 5.96
CA GLN A 107 -10.11 -1.68 4.86
C GLN A 107 -9.90 -3.07 5.43
N SER A 108 -10.51 -4.07 4.82
CA SER A 108 -10.30 -5.46 5.22
C SER A 108 -10.26 -6.40 4.04
N VAL A 109 -9.33 -7.35 4.10
CA VAL A 109 -9.16 -8.41 3.10
C VAL A 109 -9.08 -9.76 3.79
N LYS A 110 -9.77 -10.75 3.26
CA LYS A 110 -9.72 -12.12 3.76
C LYS A 110 -8.51 -12.83 3.16
N VAL A 111 -7.61 -13.32 4.03
CA VAL A 111 -6.40 -14.03 3.64
C VAL A 111 -6.42 -15.43 4.26
N GLY A 112 -6.91 -16.41 3.52
CA GLY A 112 -7.13 -17.74 4.04
C GLY A 112 -8.14 -17.73 5.21
N PRO A 113 -7.78 -18.26 6.40
CA PRO A 113 -8.68 -18.30 7.56
C PRO A 113 -8.71 -16.98 8.37
N VAL A 114 -7.86 -16.01 8.04
CA VAL A 114 -7.73 -14.75 8.80
C VAL A 114 -8.14 -13.55 7.94
N THR A 115 -8.52 -12.47 8.60
CA THR A 115 -8.80 -11.20 7.95
C THR A 115 -7.73 -10.19 8.35
N LEU A 116 -7.03 -9.63 7.36
CA LEU A 116 -6.19 -8.47 7.55
C LEU A 116 -7.08 -7.23 7.55
N ARG A 117 -6.92 -6.38 8.56
CA ARG A 117 -7.70 -5.16 8.73
C ARG A 117 -6.77 -3.97 8.90
N LEU A 118 -7.07 -2.90 8.19
CA LEU A 118 -6.44 -1.59 8.30
C LEU A 118 -7.49 -0.57 8.70
N THR A 119 -7.19 0.29 9.67
CA THR A 119 -8.03 1.43 10.03
C THR A 119 -7.20 2.70 10.13
N ALA A 120 -7.79 3.84 9.77
CA ALA A 120 -7.19 5.16 9.87
C ALA A 120 -8.27 6.25 9.87
N GLY A 121 -7.91 7.50 10.15
CA GLY A 121 -8.82 8.64 10.00
C GLY A 121 -9.86 8.75 11.11
N GLY A 122 -9.56 8.26 12.31
CA GLY A 122 -10.43 8.39 13.48
C GLY A 122 -10.17 9.64 14.32
N GLY A 123 -11.15 10.02 15.17
CA GLY A 123 -10.98 11.11 16.13
C GLY A 123 -10.90 12.51 15.51
N GLY A 124 -11.48 12.71 14.33
CA GLY A 124 -11.50 14.02 13.65
C GLY A 124 -10.24 14.31 12.81
N ASN A 125 -9.37 13.34 12.63
CA ASN A 125 -8.20 13.43 11.75
C ASN A 125 -8.45 12.56 10.52
N ASP A 126 -9.02 13.12 9.48
CA ASP A 126 -9.39 12.36 8.29
C ASP A 126 -8.18 11.86 7.50
N VAL A 127 -8.35 10.73 6.84
CA VAL A 127 -7.45 10.25 5.78
C VAL A 127 -7.51 11.22 4.62
N SER A 128 -6.39 11.51 3.99
CA SER A 128 -6.35 12.28 2.74
C SER A 128 -5.63 11.51 1.64
N ALA A 129 -6.09 11.69 0.41
CA ALA A 129 -5.51 11.10 -0.77
C ALA A 129 -5.51 12.12 -1.92
N ASP A 130 -4.41 12.18 -2.66
CA ASP A 130 -4.31 12.93 -3.90
C ASP A 130 -4.19 11.97 -5.08
N ASN A 131 -4.88 12.27 -6.17
CA ASN A 131 -4.98 11.42 -7.36
C ASN A 131 -5.39 9.99 -6.98
N LEU A 132 -6.50 9.89 -6.26
CA LEU A 132 -7.06 8.62 -5.80
C LEU A 132 -7.79 7.94 -6.97
N ILE A 133 -7.40 6.72 -7.30
CA ILE A 133 -8.09 5.87 -8.27
C ILE A 133 -8.51 4.59 -7.57
N VAL A 134 -9.77 4.23 -7.71
CA VAL A 134 -10.37 3.04 -7.12
C VAL A 134 -11.06 2.22 -8.19
N ASP A 135 -10.63 0.98 -8.36
CA ASP A 135 -11.28 -0.02 -9.20
C ASP A 135 -12.16 -0.90 -8.34
N ALA A 136 -13.46 -0.71 -8.38
CA ALA A 136 -14.42 -1.40 -7.55
C ALA A 136 -15.39 -2.26 -8.38
N SER A 137 -15.84 -3.39 -7.85
CA SER A 137 -16.95 -4.17 -8.40
C SER A 137 -18.31 -3.57 -8.02
N GLY A 138 -18.35 -2.82 -6.92
CA GLY A 138 -19.56 -2.18 -6.43
C GLY A 138 -19.29 -1.17 -5.32
N GLN A 139 -20.19 -0.18 -5.24
CA GLN A 139 -20.15 0.88 -4.27
C GLN A 139 -21.56 1.21 -3.80
N THR A 140 -21.73 1.43 -2.50
CA THR A 140 -22.96 1.90 -1.90
C THR A 140 -22.67 3.01 -0.89
N GLY A 141 -23.67 3.82 -0.62
CA GLY A 141 -23.67 4.84 0.40
C GLY A 141 -25.10 5.13 0.83
N SER A 142 -25.29 5.69 2.03
CA SER A 142 -26.63 6.11 2.47
C SER A 142 -27.11 7.36 1.74
N THR A 143 -26.17 8.23 1.37
CA THR A 143 -26.42 9.46 0.60
C THR A 143 -25.21 9.71 -0.27
N ALA A 144 -25.45 10.16 -1.50
CA ALA A 144 -24.41 10.69 -2.37
C ALA A 144 -24.83 12.06 -2.91
N VAL A 145 -23.97 13.04 -2.74
CA VAL A 145 -24.18 14.41 -3.23
C VAL A 145 -23.08 14.74 -4.21
N PHE A 146 -23.48 15.17 -5.40
CA PHE A 146 -22.57 15.63 -6.45
C PHE A 146 -22.86 17.09 -6.75
N LYS A 147 -21.82 17.88 -6.98
CA LYS A 147 -21.97 19.26 -7.47
C LYS A 147 -21.56 19.32 -8.92
N ASN A 148 -22.41 19.98 -9.73
CA ASN A 148 -22.20 20.17 -11.17
C ASN A 148 -21.94 18.85 -11.92
N ILE A 149 -22.76 17.84 -11.63
CA ILE A 149 -22.61 16.52 -12.22
C ILE A 149 -23.09 16.49 -13.68
N THR A 150 -22.28 15.84 -14.52
CA THR A 150 -22.65 15.42 -15.88
C THR A 150 -22.67 13.90 -15.93
N ILE A 151 -23.78 13.29 -16.30
CA ILE A 151 -23.98 11.83 -16.40
C ILE A 151 -24.23 11.46 -17.87
N GLY A 152 -23.54 10.39 -18.34
CA GLY A 152 -23.69 9.91 -19.71
C GLY A 152 -22.76 10.59 -20.70
N GLN A 153 -21.70 11.22 -20.22
CA GLN A 153 -20.63 11.75 -21.06
C GLN A 153 -19.75 10.59 -21.58
N ASP A 154 -19.14 10.78 -22.75
CA ASP A 154 -18.12 9.84 -23.27
C ASP A 154 -16.95 9.77 -22.29
N ALA A 155 -16.66 8.57 -21.79
CA ALA A 155 -15.61 8.32 -20.81
C ALA A 155 -14.22 8.76 -21.28
N GLY A 156 -13.98 8.80 -22.59
CA GLY A 156 -12.72 9.31 -23.17
C GLY A 156 -12.60 10.82 -23.19
N THR A 157 -13.66 11.56 -22.77
CA THR A 157 -13.70 13.04 -22.79
C THR A 157 -13.88 13.66 -21.40
N LEU A 158 -13.71 12.87 -20.34
CA LEU A 158 -13.74 13.36 -18.96
C LEU A 158 -12.54 14.27 -18.70
N THR A 159 -12.70 15.29 -17.85
CA THR A 159 -11.70 16.35 -17.65
C THR A 159 -11.53 16.80 -16.21
N GLU A 160 -12.32 16.25 -15.26
CA GLU A 160 -12.26 16.66 -13.85
C GLU A 160 -11.04 16.10 -13.11
N ASP A 161 -10.51 14.95 -13.55
CA ASP A 161 -9.26 14.37 -13.05
C ASP A 161 -8.26 14.17 -14.20
N PRO A 162 -7.45 15.19 -14.53
CA PRO A 162 -6.52 15.13 -15.66
C PRO A 162 -5.52 13.98 -15.52
N GLY A 163 -5.54 13.07 -16.47
CA GLY A 163 -4.64 11.91 -16.52
C GLY A 163 -5.35 10.58 -16.31
N THR A 164 -6.63 10.61 -15.96
CA THR A 164 -7.48 9.43 -15.90
C THR A 164 -8.58 9.57 -16.93
N ALA A 165 -8.64 8.68 -17.90
CA ALA A 165 -9.68 8.68 -18.91
C ALA A 165 -10.16 7.26 -19.19
N GLY A 166 -11.46 7.11 -19.38
CA GLY A 166 -12.06 5.85 -19.80
C GLY A 166 -11.89 5.61 -21.30
N GLN A 167 -12.41 4.49 -21.77
CA GLN A 167 -12.42 4.16 -23.19
C GLN A 167 -13.36 5.12 -23.95
N ALA A 168 -12.90 5.65 -25.07
CA ALA A 168 -13.73 6.47 -25.96
C ALA A 168 -15.01 5.73 -26.39
N GLY A 169 -16.13 6.43 -26.34
CA GLY A 169 -17.47 5.86 -26.57
C GLY A 169 -18.04 5.09 -25.36
N GLY A 170 -17.32 4.95 -24.27
CA GLY A 170 -17.82 4.37 -23.03
C GLY A 170 -18.69 5.32 -22.23
N PHE A 171 -19.54 4.78 -21.35
CA PHE A 171 -20.31 5.57 -20.39
C PHE A 171 -19.40 6.15 -19.32
N GLY A 172 -19.48 7.45 -19.10
CA GLY A 172 -18.79 8.17 -18.05
C GLY A 172 -19.67 9.20 -17.36
N GLN A 173 -19.21 9.63 -16.20
CA GLN A 173 -19.77 10.76 -15.45
C GLN A 173 -18.66 11.51 -14.74
N GLN A 174 -18.87 12.80 -14.53
CA GLN A 174 -17.92 13.64 -13.81
C GLN A 174 -18.65 14.73 -13.01
N ALA A 175 -18.00 15.22 -11.95
CA ALA A 175 -18.54 16.29 -11.11
C ALA A 175 -17.39 17.09 -10.47
N ASP A 176 -17.61 18.37 -10.22
CA ASP A 176 -16.66 19.21 -9.48
C ASP A 176 -16.33 18.62 -8.11
N SER A 177 -17.34 18.08 -7.43
CA SER A 177 -17.16 17.44 -6.12
C SER A 177 -18.18 16.34 -5.84
N ILE A 178 -17.77 15.42 -4.97
CA ILE A 178 -18.60 14.32 -4.47
C ILE A 178 -18.55 14.28 -2.94
N THR A 179 -19.68 13.94 -2.31
CA THR A 179 -19.75 13.54 -0.91
C THR A 179 -20.59 12.28 -0.82
N ILE A 180 -20.06 11.25 -0.17
CA ILE A 180 -20.77 9.99 0.07
C ILE A 180 -20.76 9.70 1.57
N ASP A 181 -21.94 9.54 2.17
CA ASP A 181 -22.08 9.15 3.56
C ASP A 181 -22.23 7.63 3.68
N ASN A 182 -21.62 7.05 4.72
CA ASN A 182 -21.60 5.62 4.99
C ASN A 182 -21.20 4.80 3.77
N LEU A 183 -20.04 5.15 3.21
CA LEU A 183 -19.45 4.47 2.06
C LEU A 183 -19.15 3.02 2.40
N VAL A 184 -19.56 2.12 1.49
CA VAL A 184 -19.15 0.71 1.45
C VAL A 184 -18.76 0.39 0.01
N GLN A 185 -17.52 -0.05 -0.18
CA GLN A 185 -16.98 -0.42 -1.50
C GLN A 185 -16.39 -1.81 -1.47
N HIS A 186 -16.68 -2.60 -2.51
CA HIS A 186 -15.97 -3.83 -2.86
C HIS A 186 -14.93 -3.48 -3.91
N THR A 187 -13.68 -3.52 -3.54
CA THR A 187 -12.56 -2.93 -4.29
C THR A 187 -11.56 -3.99 -4.70
N TRP A 188 -11.09 -3.92 -5.94
CA TRP A 188 -10.01 -4.76 -6.47
C TRP A 188 -8.66 -4.09 -6.37
N LEU A 189 -8.61 -2.78 -6.59
CA LEU A 189 -7.38 -2.00 -6.60
C LEU A 189 -7.66 -0.57 -6.11
N THR A 190 -6.76 -0.05 -5.32
CA THR A 190 -6.72 1.36 -4.93
C THR A 190 -5.31 1.87 -5.17
N THR A 191 -5.19 2.97 -5.89
CA THR A 191 -3.94 3.69 -6.07
C THR A 191 -4.13 5.16 -5.70
N ALA A 192 -3.07 5.80 -5.25
CA ALA A 192 -3.06 7.23 -4.96
C ALA A 192 -1.64 7.78 -5.20
N GLY A 193 -1.55 9.01 -5.65
CA GLY A 193 -0.26 9.72 -5.73
C GLY A 193 0.31 9.98 -4.34
N THR A 194 -0.56 10.42 -3.41
CA THR A 194 -0.26 10.54 -1.97
C THR A 194 -1.41 9.92 -1.19
N PHE A 195 -1.09 9.18 -0.13
CA PHE A 195 -2.09 8.60 0.76
C PHE A 195 -1.65 8.78 2.22
N THR A 196 -2.25 9.72 2.91
CA THR A 196 -1.94 10.04 4.31
C THR A 196 -2.97 9.40 5.23
N LEU A 197 -2.51 8.58 6.15
CA LEU A 197 -3.32 7.73 7.03
C LEU A 197 -3.09 8.07 8.51
N PRO A 198 -3.70 9.14 9.05
CA PRO A 198 -3.57 9.49 10.45
C PRO A 198 -4.14 8.38 11.34
N GLY A 199 -3.43 8.05 12.42
CA GLY A 199 -3.84 6.99 13.35
C GLY A 199 -3.88 5.59 12.73
N LEU A 200 -3.04 5.33 11.71
CA LEU A 200 -2.97 4.04 11.05
C LEU A 200 -2.80 2.89 12.02
N SER A 201 -3.68 1.91 11.94
CA SER A 201 -3.57 0.63 12.63
C SER A 201 -3.76 -0.51 11.65
N ILE A 202 -2.83 -1.47 11.64
CA ILE A 202 -2.88 -2.67 10.79
C ILE A 202 -2.77 -3.89 11.70
N GLY A 203 -3.65 -4.86 11.51
CA GLY A 203 -3.64 -6.09 12.30
C GLY A 203 -4.57 -7.15 11.74
N PHE A 204 -4.59 -8.29 12.39
CA PHE A 204 -5.56 -9.34 12.10
C PHE A 204 -6.78 -9.17 13.01
N GLY A 205 -7.98 -9.31 12.45
CA GLY A 205 -9.22 -9.12 13.21
C GLY A 205 -10.46 -9.43 12.39
N GLY A 206 -11.61 -8.90 12.83
CA GLY A 206 -12.85 -8.95 12.07
C GLY A 206 -12.80 -8.07 10.81
N SER A 207 -13.73 -8.30 9.88
CA SER A 207 -13.92 -7.43 8.72
C SER A 207 -14.44 -6.03 9.14
N CYS A 208 -14.32 -5.08 8.26
CA CYS A 208 -15.04 -3.84 8.33
C CYS A 208 -16.53 -4.08 8.09
#